data_18743fa625f4b24e755194ba27eb0f24
#
_entry.id   18743fa625f4b24e755194ba27eb0f24
#
_cell.length_a   1.000
_cell.length_b   1.000
_cell.length_c   1.000
_cell.angle_alpha   90.00
_cell.angle_beta   90.00
_cell.angle_gamma   90.00
#
_symmetry.space_group_name_H-M   'P 1'
#
loop_
_entity.id
_entity.type
_entity.pdbx_description
1 polymer ?
#
loop_
_entity_poly.entity_id
_entity_poly.type
_entity_poly.pdbx_seq_one_letter_code
_entity_poly.pdbx_strand_id
1 'polypeptide(L)'
;YSGLKLVRNKECISLKGDEASKRRFYRDLLVAEVQENFLNLNTLAHLYRSFNLIEVKDIFVDVLEEYDYSIHESMFPMLILHAGTSIERMNCANYINMEEGMQGLEDTIEYQIAQTFFDRISKRLHITVHDGEVGMFALVIMGRRASNYTSDFVNYNGKWMNTKKLV
;
A
#
# COMPACT_ATOMS: atom_id res chain seq x y z
N TYR A 1 -20.01 -8.10 -2.21
CA TYR A 1 -19.27 -7.91 -0.94
C TYR A 1 -20.21 -8.25 0.22
N SER A 2 -20.07 -9.47 0.76
CA SER A 2 -20.89 -9.88 1.92
C SER A 2 -20.47 -9.04 3.13
N GLY A 3 -21.46 -8.51 3.87
CA GLY A 3 -21.21 -7.72 5.08
C GLY A 3 -21.10 -6.20 4.88
N LEU A 4 -21.07 -5.69 3.65
CA LEU A 4 -21.09 -4.25 3.38
C LEU A 4 -22.50 -3.74 3.10
N LYS A 5 -22.86 -2.61 3.70
CA LYS A 5 -24.10 -1.88 3.41
C LYS A 5 -23.80 -0.45 2.99
N LEU A 6 -24.28 -0.06 1.83
CA LEU A 6 -24.30 1.33 1.41
C LEU A 6 -25.50 2.02 2.08
N VAL A 7 -25.22 3.06 2.85
CA VAL A 7 -26.22 3.86 3.53
C VAL A 7 -26.21 5.26 2.94
N ARG A 8 -27.31 5.67 2.36
CA ARG A 8 -27.51 6.99 1.80
C ARG A 8 -28.39 7.83 2.74
N ASN A 9 -27.93 9.00 3.10
CA ASN A 9 -28.74 10.04 3.69
C ASN A 9 -28.76 11.27 2.75
N LYS A 10 -29.43 12.37 3.15
CA LYS A 10 -29.64 13.52 2.25
C LYS A 10 -28.34 14.18 1.76
N GLU A 11 -27.25 14.03 2.50
CA GLU A 11 -26.01 14.81 2.28
C GLU A 11 -24.80 13.92 1.96
N CYS A 12 -24.83 12.63 2.29
CA CYS A 12 -23.70 11.75 2.06
C CYS A 12 -24.11 10.30 1.78
N ILE A 13 -23.19 9.58 1.18
CA ILE A 13 -23.23 8.13 1.04
C ILE A 13 -22.16 7.57 1.97
N SER A 14 -22.51 6.66 2.85
CA SER A 14 -21.58 6.01 3.76
C SER A 14 -21.61 4.50 3.59
N LEU A 15 -20.45 3.87 3.79
CA LEU A 15 -20.28 2.43 3.74
C LEU A 15 -20.20 1.88 5.16
N LYS A 16 -21.15 1.02 5.54
CA LYS A 16 -21.16 0.31 6.82
C LYS A 16 -20.73 -1.12 6.66
N GLY A 17 -19.93 -1.62 7.60
CA GLY A 17 -19.39 -2.97 7.63
C GLY A 17 -18.08 -2.99 8.40
N ASP A 18 -17.44 -4.16 8.46
CA ASP A 18 -16.12 -4.32 9.05
C ASP A 18 -15.04 -3.60 8.22
N GLU A 19 -13.94 -3.27 8.86
CA GLU A 19 -12.87 -2.47 8.24
C GLU A 19 -12.18 -3.23 7.09
N ALA A 20 -11.94 -4.52 7.25
CA ALA A 20 -11.30 -5.34 6.22
C ALA A 20 -12.14 -5.40 4.93
N SER A 21 -13.46 -5.57 5.07
CA SER A 21 -14.40 -5.56 3.94
C SER A 21 -14.47 -4.19 3.26
N LYS A 22 -14.46 -3.09 4.04
CA LYS A 22 -14.39 -1.72 3.49
C LYS A 22 -13.14 -1.50 2.68
N ARG A 23 -11.97 -1.92 3.20
CA ARG A 23 -10.68 -1.79 2.50
C ARG A 23 -10.64 -2.61 1.22
N ARG A 24 -11.17 -3.83 1.25
CA ARG A 24 -11.27 -4.66 0.05
C ARG A 24 -12.10 -3.98 -1.03
N PHE A 25 -13.24 -3.40 -0.66
CA PHE A 25 -14.09 -2.65 -1.57
C PHE A 25 -13.38 -1.42 -2.14
N TYR A 26 -12.71 -0.62 -1.30
CA TYR A 26 -11.92 0.54 -1.74
C TYR A 26 -10.80 0.13 -2.70
N ARG A 27 -10.07 -0.93 -2.34
CA ARG A 27 -9.02 -1.47 -3.22
C ARG A 27 -9.58 -1.83 -4.59
N ASP A 28 -10.71 -2.52 -4.65
CA ASP A 28 -11.25 -3.01 -5.91
C ASP A 28 -11.82 -1.85 -6.77
N LEU A 29 -12.35 -0.80 -6.13
CA LEU A 29 -12.69 0.45 -6.83
C LEU A 29 -11.45 1.14 -7.40
N LEU A 30 -10.39 1.26 -6.61
CA LEU A 30 -9.14 1.85 -7.05
C LEU A 30 -8.49 1.02 -8.18
N VAL A 31 -8.52 -0.30 -8.08
CA VAL A 31 -8.02 -1.19 -9.16
C VAL A 31 -8.79 -0.96 -10.45
N ALA A 32 -10.11 -0.85 -10.40
CA ALA A 32 -10.92 -0.58 -11.58
C ALA A 32 -10.58 0.77 -12.22
N GLU A 33 -10.47 1.82 -11.41
CA GLU A 33 -10.08 3.18 -11.86
C GLU A 33 -8.68 3.18 -12.49
N VAL A 34 -7.77 2.42 -11.90
CA VAL A 34 -6.39 2.26 -12.35
C VAL A 34 -6.29 1.57 -13.70
N GLN A 35 -7.09 0.52 -13.92
CA GLN A 35 -7.08 -0.22 -15.19
C GLN A 35 -7.61 0.60 -16.35
N GLU A 36 -8.51 1.54 -16.08
CA GLU A 36 -9.08 2.40 -17.12
C GLU A 36 -8.21 3.62 -17.45
N ASN A 37 -7.40 4.14 -16.53
CA ASN A 37 -6.74 5.44 -16.64
C ASN A 37 -5.21 5.46 -16.58
N PHE A 38 -4.50 4.36 -16.76
CA PHE A 38 -3.02 4.31 -16.65
C PHE A 38 -2.50 5.19 -15.50
N LEU A 39 -2.28 4.60 -14.35
CA LEU A 39 -1.99 5.27 -13.08
C LEU A 39 -0.96 6.39 -13.15
N ASN A 40 -1.46 7.59 -13.16
CA ASN A 40 -0.67 8.73 -12.76
C ASN A 40 -0.81 8.92 -11.23
N LEU A 41 0.22 8.53 -10.46
CA LEU A 41 0.24 8.73 -9.00
C LEU A 41 -0.03 10.21 -8.61
N ASN A 42 0.34 11.15 -9.46
CA ASN A 42 0.03 12.57 -9.25
C ASN A 42 -1.48 12.83 -9.26
N THR A 43 -2.23 12.15 -10.13
CA THR A 43 -3.70 12.26 -10.16
C THR A 43 -4.30 11.64 -8.90
N LEU A 44 -3.77 10.51 -8.45
CA LEU A 44 -4.23 9.82 -7.26
C LEU A 44 -3.84 10.54 -5.95
N ALA A 45 -2.77 11.34 -5.97
CA ALA A 45 -2.37 12.13 -4.81
C ALA A 45 -3.48 13.07 -4.33
N HIS A 46 -4.36 13.53 -5.22
CA HIS A 46 -5.51 14.36 -4.87
C HIS A 46 -6.61 13.64 -4.08
N LEU A 47 -6.60 12.30 -4.04
CA LEU A 47 -7.55 11.51 -3.23
C LEU A 47 -7.25 11.60 -1.73
N TYR A 48 -6.00 11.89 -1.37
CA TYR A 48 -5.55 11.96 0.02
C TYR A 48 -5.34 13.42 0.40
N ARG A 49 -6.11 13.89 1.39
CA ARG A 49 -6.06 15.30 1.82
C ARG A 49 -5.21 15.53 3.06
N SER A 50 -4.97 14.49 3.84
CA SER A 50 -4.27 14.56 5.12
C SER A 50 -2.75 14.44 4.98
N PHE A 51 -2.25 13.97 3.84
CA PHE A 51 -0.81 13.80 3.56
C PHE A 51 -0.52 13.83 2.06
N ASN A 52 0.76 13.95 1.72
CA ASN A 52 1.24 13.90 0.34
C ASN A 52 1.59 12.48 -0.07
N LEU A 53 0.82 11.88 -0.99
CA LEU A 53 1.05 10.52 -1.48
C LEU A 53 2.41 10.35 -2.17
N ILE A 54 2.93 11.40 -2.81
CA ILE A 54 4.26 11.35 -3.45
C ILE A 54 5.35 11.22 -2.39
N GLU A 55 5.24 11.92 -1.27
CA GLU A 55 6.17 11.77 -0.15
C GLU A 55 6.12 10.35 0.46
N VAL A 56 4.93 9.79 0.60
CA VAL A 56 4.74 8.40 1.03
C VAL A 56 5.43 7.42 0.06
N LYS A 57 5.29 7.66 -1.24
CA LYS A 57 5.99 6.89 -2.29
C LYS A 57 7.51 6.99 -2.12
N ASP A 58 8.05 8.19 -1.94
CA ASP A 58 9.49 8.41 -1.82
C ASP A 58 10.06 7.68 -0.59
N ILE A 59 9.37 7.77 0.56
CA ILE A 59 9.76 7.02 1.78
C ILE A 59 9.75 5.51 1.52
N PHE A 60 8.78 4.99 0.78
CA PHE A 60 8.71 3.55 0.48
C PHE A 60 9.84 3.11 -0.45
N VAL A 61 10.18 3.91 -1.45
CA VAL A 61 11.32 3.67 -2.35
C VAL A 61 12.62 3.58 -1.55
N ASP A 62 12.88 4.56 -0.68
CA ASP A 62 14.08 4.57 0.16
C ASP A 62 14.18 3.30 1.03
N VAL A 63 13.07 2.80 1.56
CA VAL A 63 13.03 1.56 2.34
C VAL A 63 13.32 0.35 1.45
N LEU A 64 12.73 0.25 0.26
CA LEU A 64 13.00 -0.86 -0.66
C LEU A 64 14.47 -0.90 -1.09
N GLU A 65 15.08 0.25 -1.33
CA GLU A 65 16.50 0.36 -1.67
C GLU A 65 17.38 -0.09 -0.49
N GLU A 66 17.05 0.28 0.74
CA GLU A 66 17.78 -0.13 1.94
C GLU A 66 17.79 -1.66 2.15
N TYR A 67 16.68 -2.30 1.81
CA TYR A 67 16.53 -3.76 1.91
C TYR A 67 16.95 -4.53 0.64
N ASP A 68 17.44 -3.83 -0.39
CA ASP A 68 17.72 -4.41 -1.73
C ASP A 68 16.54 -5.27 -2.23
N TYR A 69 15.31 -4.75 -2.02
CA TYR A 69 14.09 -5.47 -2.31
C TYR A 69 13.40 -4.93 -3.55
N SER A 70 13.17 -5.81 -4.54
CA SER A 70 12.59 -5.44 -5.83
C SER A 70 11.11 -5.82 -5.92
N ILE A 71 10.31 -4.88 -6.40
CA ILE A 71 8.88 -5.05 -6.67
C ILE A 71 8.64 -4.92 -8.17
N HIS A 72 7.72 -5.72 -8.69
CA HIS A 72 7.33 -5.62 -10.10
C HIS A 72 6.71 -4.24 -10.38
N GLU A 73 7.21 -3.58 -11.43
CA GLU A 73 6.81 -2.20 -11.77
C GLU A 73 5.30 -1.99 -11.81
N SER A 74 4.58 -2.88 -12.49
CA SER A 74 3.12 -2.77 -12.65
C SER A 74 2.36 -2.87 -11.31
N MET A 75 3.01 -3.37 -10.25
CA MET A 75 2.40 -3.55 -8.94
C MET A 75 2.71 -2.40 -7.98
N PHE A 76 3.76 -1.62 -8.27
CA PHE A 76 4.22 -0.55 -7.40
C PHE A 76 3.15 0.50 -7.10
N PRO A 77 2.42 1.05 -8.09
CA PRO A 77 1.36 2.02 -7.83
C PRO A 77 0.28 1.48 -6.89
N MET A 78 -0.08 0.20 -7.02
CA MET A 78 -1.06 -0.44 -6.15
C MET A 78 -0.57 -0.51 -4.69
N LEU A 79 0.72 -0.78 -4.48
CA LEU A 79 1.30 -0.76 -3.13
C LEU A 79 1.23 0.63 -2.51
N ILE A 80 1.52 1.67 -3.28
CA ILE A 80 1.43 3.05 -2.79
C ILE A 80 -0.01 3.41 -2.43
N LEU A 81 -0.99 2.97 -3.20
CA LEU A 81 -2.40 3.17 -2.86
C LEU A 81 -2.83 2.41 -1.60
N HIS A 82 -2.33 1.18 -1.41
CA HIS A 82 -2.55 0.44 -0.17
C HIS A 82 -1.94 1.17 1.03
N ALA A 83 -0.70 1.64 0.90
CA ALA A 83 -0.04 2.43 1.94
C ALA A 83 -0.84 3.69 2.26
N GLY A 84 -1.24 4.46 1.25
CA GLY A 84 -2.05 5.66 1.40
C GLY A 84 -3.38 5.38 2.10
N THR A 85 -4.05 4.30 1.72
CA THR A 85 -5.33 3.90 2.35
C THR A 85 -5.12 3.51 3.82
N SER A 86 -4.06 2.78 4.16
CA SER A 86 -3.71 2.45 5.54
C SER A 86 -3.46 3.70 6.38
N ILE A 87 -2.67 4.64 5.86
CA ILE A 87 -2.36 5.91 6.54
C ILE A 87 -3.65 6.73 6.79
N GLU A 88 -4.50 6.90 5.76
CA GLU A 88 -5.75 7.64 5.90
C GLU A 88 -6.68 6.99 6.92
N ARG A 89 -6.76 5.67 6.94
CA ARG A 89 -7.61 4.92 7.88
C ARG A 89 -7.08 5.00 9.31
N MET A 90 -5.77 4.92 9.52
CA MET A 90 -5.15 5.12 10.83
C MET A 90 -5.39 6.55 11.34
N ASN A 91 -5.28 7.57 10.49
CA ASN A 91 -5.60 8.95 10.84
C ASN A 91 -7.05 9.14 11.31
N CYS A 92 -7.97 8.32 10.79
CA CYS A 92 -9.38 8.33 11.18
C CYS A 92 -9.69 7.37 12.33
N ALA A 93 -8.70 6.83 13.03
CA ALA A 93 -8.83 5.82 14.08
C ALA A 93 -9.61 4.55 13.63
N ASN A 94 -9.50 4.20 12.36
CA ASN A 94 -10.08 3.01 11.75
C ASN A 94 -8.96 2.10 11.23
N TYR A 95 -8.39 1.31 12.08
CA TYR A 95 -7.27 0.43 11.77
C TYR A 95 -7.66 -1.05 11.82
N ILE A 96 -6.84 -1.88 11.21
CA ILE A 96 -6.95 -3.34 11.28
C ILE A 96 -6.18 -3.82 12.52
N ASN A 97 -6.81 -4.70 13.29
CA ASN A 97 -6.12 -5.42 14.37
C ASN A 97 -5.36 -6.61 13.79
N MET A 98 -4.35 -7.09 14.53
CA MET A 98 -3.62 -8.30 14.17
C MET A 98 -4.60 -9.49 14.15
N GLU A 99 -4.67 -10.20 13.03
CA GLU A 99 -5.50 -11.39 12.84
C GLU A 99 -4.66 -12.68 12.93
N GLU A 100 -5.30 -13.81 13.19
CA GLU A 100 -4.60 -15.12 13.29
C GLU A 100 -3.76 -15.45 12.03
N GLY A 101 -4.23 -15.05 10.85
CA GLY A 101 -3.52 -15.27 9.59
C GLY A 101 -2.27 -14.41 9.39
N MET A 102 -1.97 -13.50 10.31
CA MET A 102 -0.78 -12.64 10.29
C MET A 102 0.31 -13.12 11.27
N GLN A 103 0.03 -14.13 12.07
CA GLN A 103 1.01 -14.67 13.01
C GLN A 103 2.18 -15.33 12.26
N GLY A 104 3.40 -15.06 12.70
CA GLY A 104 4.62 -15.58 12.08
C GLY A 104 5.11 -14.79 10.85
N LEU A 105 4.48 -13.65 10.55
CA LEU A 105 4.99 -12.75 9.51
C LEU A 105 6.21 -11.94 9.99
N GLU A 106 6.38 -11.79 11.29
CA GLU A 106 7.39 -10.93 11.92
C GLU A 106 8.83 -11.29 11.51
N ASP A 107 9.05 -12.58 11.19
CA ASP A 107 10.35 -13.09 10.73
C ASP A 107 10.60 -12.89 9.23
N THR A 108 9.63 -12.39 8.49
CA THR A 108 9.75 -12.18 7.04
C THR A 108 10.40 -10.85 6.69
N ILE A 109 11.10 -10.79 5.56
CA ILE A 109 11.71 -9.56 5.06
C ILE A 109 10.63 -8.52 4.72
N GLU A 110 9.48 -8.96 4.23
CA GLU A 110 8.37 -8.09 3.87
C GLU A 110 7.74 -7.42 5.10
N TYR A 111 7.70 -8.12 6.25
CA TYR A 111 7.26 -7.52 7.50
C TYR A 111 8.27 -6.47 7.99
N GLN A 112 9.57 -6.76 7.92
CA GLN A 112 10.61 -5.81 8.30
C GLN A 112 10.57 -4.55 7.42
N ILE A 113 10.34 -4.71 6.11
CA ILE A 113 10.13 -3.59 5.17
C ILE A 113 8.90 -2.78 5.58
N ALA A 114 7.76 -3.45 5.81
CA ALA A 114 6.52 -2.79 6.21
C ALA A 114 6.68 -2.05 7.55
N GLN A 115 7.34 -2.66 8.53
CA GLN A 115 7.62 -2.06 9.83
C GLN A 115 8.48 -0.81 9.69
N THR A 116 9.62 -0.92 8.98
CA THR A 116 10.54 0.21 8.75
C THR A 116 9.84 1.36 8.01
N PHE A 117 9.03 1.02 7.01
CA PHE A 117 8.23 2.00 6.28
C PHE A 117 7.25 2.74 7.20
N PHE A 118 6.44 2.01 7.95
CA PHE A 118 5.46 2.65 8.84
C PHE A 118 6.10 3.38 10.02
N ASP A 119 7.25 2.96 10.50
CA ASP A 119 8.02 3.70 11.51
C ASP A 119 8.46 5.09 10.98
N ARG A 120 8.87 5.17 9.72
CA ARG A 120 9.21 6.44 9.07
C ARG A 120 7.97 7.31 8.84
N ILE A 121 6.88 6.70 8.38
CA ILE A 121 5.57 7.37 8.21
C ILE A 121 5.06 7.90 9.54
N SER A 122 5.12 7.12 10.62
CA SER A 122 4.72 7.54 11.96
C SER A 122 5.46 8.79 12.42
N LYS A 123 6.77 8.81 12.26
CA LYS A 123 7.62 9.96 12.62
C LYS A 123 7.31 11.18 11.75
N ARG A 124 7.06 10.98 10.47
CA ARG A 124 6.85 12.06 9.50
C ARG A 124 5.48 12.70 9.59
N LEU A 125 4.43 11.87 9.78
CA LEU A 125 3.03 12.30 9.78
C LEU A 125 2.43 12.38 11.19
N HIS A 126 3.18 12.02 12.23
CA HIS A 126 2.72 11.99 13.62
C HIS A 126 1.48 11.14 13.85
N ILE A 127 1.41 9.98 13.20
CA ILE A 127 0.32 9.02 13.35
C ILE A 127 0.74 7.83 14.23
N THR A 128 -0.25 7.21 14.88
CA THR A 128 -0.05 5.94 15.59
C THR A 128 -0.19 4.79 14.61
N VAL A 129 0.82 3.95 14.53
CA VAL A 129 0.83 2.74 13.70
C VAL A 129 0.39 1.54 14.54
N HIS A 130 -0.34 0.62 13.92
CA HIS A 130 -0.87 -0.59 14.55
C HIS A 130 -0.30 -1.83 13.83
N ASP A 131 0.06 -2.85 14.60
CA ASP A 131 0.69 -4.08 14.08
C ASP A 131 -0.14 -4.79 13.00
N GLY A 132 -1.46 -4.72 13.10
CA GLY A 132 -2.36 -5.25 12.06
C GLY A 132 -2.21 -4.54 10.71
N GLU A 133 -1.89 -3.24 10.70
CA GLU A 133 -1.61 -2.49 9.46
C GLU A 133 -0.26 -2.91 8.87
N VAL A 134 0.74 -3.09 9.72
CA VAL A 134 2.06 -3.58 9.31
C VAL A 134 1.94 -4.98 8.71
N GLY A 135 1.26 -5.90 9.40
CA GLY A 135 1.04 -7.27 8.94
C GLY A 135 0.27 -7.31 7.61
N MET A 136 -0.81 -6.53 7.48
CA MET A 136 -1.57 -6.45 6.23
C MET A 136 -0.74 -5.92 5.07
N PHE A 137 0.07 -4.89 5.30
CA PHE A 137 0.92 -4.33 4.26
C PHE A 137 2.05 -5.30 3.88
N ALA A 138 2.63 -6.02 4.84
CA ALA A 138 3.60 -7.09 4.58
C ALA A 138 3.03 -8.17 3.66
N LEU A 139 1.79 -8.63 3.89
CA LEU A 139 1.11 -9.58 3.01
C LEU A 139 0.91 -9.03 1.59
N VAL A 140 0.63 -7.74 1.46
CA VAL A 140 0.49 -7.10 0.15
C VAL A 140 1.84 -7.03 -0.57
N ILE A 141 2.93 -6.68 0.13
CA ILE A 141 4.30 -6.68 -0.41
C ILE A 141 4.69 -8.09 -0.87
N MET A 142 4.47 -9.10 -0.02
CA MET A 142 4.80 -10.50 -0.29
C MET A 142 4.15 -11.01 -1.59
N GLY A 143 2.88 -10.66 -1.82
CA GLY A 143 2.16 -11.01 -3.04
C GLY A 143 2.62 -10.25 -4.30
N ARG A 144 3.57 -9.30 -4.18
CA ARG A 144 4.01 -8.41 -5.27
C ARG A 144 5.51 -8.47 -5.53
N ARG A 145 6.21 -9.37 -4.85
CA ARG A 145 7.64 -9.59 -5.06
C ARG A 145 7.93 -9.91 -6.53
N ALA A 146 8.92 -9.27 -7.10
CA ALA A 146 9.40 -9.62 -8.43
C ALA A 146 10.03 -11.00 -8.37
N SER A 147 9.52 -11.94 -9.18
CA SER A 147 10.20 -13.22 -9.38
C SER A 147 11.42 -13.00 -10.25
N ASN A 148 12.54 -13.63 -9.92
CA ASN A 148 13.81 -13.54 -10.67
C ASN A 148 13.73 -14.01 -12.15
N TYR A 149 12.54 -14.25 -12.67
CA TYR A 149 12.35 -14.97 -13.93
C TYR A 149 11.92 -14.13 -15.12
N THR A 150 11.72 -12.86 -15.03
CA THR A 150 11.56 -12.05 -16.26
C THR A 150 11.66 -10.55 -15.99
N SER A 151 12.60 -9.92 -16.68
CA SER A 151 12.48 -8.66 -17.37
C SER A 151 12.31 -7.37 -16.55
N ASP A 152 13.02 -6.41 -17.01
CA ASP A 152 12.79 -4.97 -16.94
C ASP A 152 12.24 -4.44 -15.61
N PHE A 153 13.16 -4.23 -14.70
CA PHE A 153 12.89 -3.41 -13.50
C PHE A 153 13.04 -1.94 -13.88
N VAL A 154 12.03 -1.17 -13.54
CA VAL A 154 12.20 0.28 -13.47
C VAL A 154 12.81 0.60 -12.12
N ASN A 155 13.89 1.33 -12.12
CA ASN A 155 14.27 2.01 -10.92
C ASN A 155 13.16 3.05 -10.66
N TYR A 156 12.70 3.15 -9.45
CA TYR A 156 11.54 3.96 -9.01
C TYR A 156 11.69 5.46 -9.29
N ASN A 157 12.85 5.89 -9.77
CA ASN A 157 13.12 7.24 -10.29
C ASN A 157 12.85 7.38 -11.80
N GLY A 158 12.16 6.40 -12.40
CA GLY A 158 11.77 6.44 -13.81
C GLY A 158 12.85 6.04 -14.80
N LYS A 159 13.95 5.43 -14.36
CA LYS A 159 14.99 4.88 -15.24
C LYS A 159 14.79 3.39 -15.39
N TRP A 160 14.67 2.91 -16.61
CA TRP A 160 14.66 1.49 -16.96
C TRP A 160 16.02 0.86 -16.66
N MET A 161 16.07 -0.10 -15.76
CA MET A 161 17.26 -0.93 -15.56
C MET A 161 17.19 -2.17 -16.45
N ASN A 162 18.08 -2.25 -17.38
CA ASN A 162 18.20 -3.39 -18.31
C ASN A 162 18.92 -4.54 -17.59
N THR A 163 18.20 -5.55 -17.15
CA THR A 163 18.73 -6.73 -16.41
C THR A 163 19.56 -7.69 -17.26
N LYS A 164 19.88 -7.35 -18.52
CA LYS A 164 20.71 -8.19 -19.40
C LYS A 164 22.21 -8.21 -19.09
N LYS A 165 22.65 -7.72 -17.95
CA LYS A 165 24.06 -7.68 -17.56
C LYS A 165 24.39 -8.41 -16.26
N LEU A 166 23.74 -9.51 -15.96
CA LEU A 166 24.18 -10.43 -14.91
C LEU A 166 24.14 -11.86 -15.46
N VAL A 167 25.13 -12.19 -16.24
CA VAL A 167 25.61 -13.57 -16.46
C VAL A 167 27.10 -13.55 -16.14
#